data_a4a33c310c795908a8e43a8443fa2fcb
#
_entry.id   a4a33c310c795908a8e43a8443fa2fcb
#
_cell.length_a   1.000
_cell.length_b   1.000
_cell.length_c   1.000
_cell.angle_alpha   90.00
_cell.angle_beta   90.00
_cell.angle_gamma   90.00
#
_symmetry.space_group_name_H-M   'P 1'
#
loop_
_entity.id
_entity.type
_entity.pdbx_description
1 polymer ?
#
loop_
_entity_poly.entity_id
_entity_poly.type
_entity_poly.pdbx_seq_one_letter_code
_entity_poly.pdbx_strand_id
1 'polypeptide(L)'
;MSEKILIIDDDLDTLRLVGLMLQRQGYQISAATNGQQGLDKAFEEDPDMILLDIMMPDMDGYEVTRRLRANPSTMETPILMFTAKTQLDDKVIGFEVGANDYLTKPTHPSELQARVKSLLARANEKKGQTAPAGDENRGFVIGVLAARGGLGATTLAVNAAAGLHTRTKSDVILAEMLPGRGALALELGVSASKGISELLSTTKLSDITLDGIRESLVHHGSGLQLLLASDRPRDMHLIGQNANYESLVSKLGSLARFVVLDLGAGLQPFTQNVLTHCDEMLVVLEGNPNTIINTKALIEDLVSFGMNIKNIGVVLNNRIRSDTQLPASQVQAKLGHEIITTLTPAPELFVQATRLQNPAVLCQPDSLTTKQINKLVEFMAEREALPR
;
A
#
# COMPACT_ATOMS: atom_id res chain seq x y z
N MET A 1 -7.32 -7.60 -27.86
CA MET A 1 -6.73 -6.53 -28.72
C MET A 1 -5.37 -6.21 -28.11
N SER A 2 -4.36 -5.85 -28.91
CA SER A 2 -3.05 -5.48 -28.34
C SER A 2 -3.15 -4.06 -27.78
N GLU A 3 -2.65 -3.84 -26.56
CA GLU A 3 -2.68 -2.54 -25.88
C GLU A 3 -1.84 -1.51 -26.64
N LYS A 4 -2.34 -0.29 -26.70
CA LYS A 4 -1.69 0.85 -27.38
C LYS A 4 -0.93 1.72 -26.36
N ILE A 5 0.37 1.89 -26.58
CA ILE A 5 1.24 2.73 -25.74
C ILE A 5 1.68 3.95 -26.55
N LEU A 6 1.42 5.14 -26.05
CA LEU A 6 1.94 6.40 -26.57
C LEU A 6 3.26 6.75 -25.87
N ILE A 7 4.34 6.94 -26.62
CA ILE A 7 5.64 7.38 -26.10
C ILE A 7 5.86 8.83 -26.50
N ILE A 8 6.11 9.70 -25.53
CA ILE A 8 6.34 11.14 -25.71
C ILE A 8 7.74 11.46 -25.21
N ASP A 9 8.66 11.77 -26.11
CA ASP A 9 10.08 12.00 -25.82
C ASP A 9 10.71 12.80 -26.97
N ASP A 10 11.50 13.81 -26.70
CA ASP A 10 12.16 14.60 -27.74
C ASP A 10 13.39 13.89 -28.33
N ASP A 11 13.90 12.86 -27.66
CA ASP A 11 15.01 12.04 -28.16
C ASP A 11 14.51 10.91 -29.08
N LEU A 12 14.82 11.06 -30.38
CA LEU A 12 14.44 10.07 -31.40
C LEU A 12 15.06 8.69 -31.18
N ASP A 13 16.24 8.59 -30.58
CA ASP A 13 16.89 7.33 -30.32
C ASP A 13 16.19 6.59 -29.17
N THR A 14 15.77 7.29 -28.14
CA THR A 14 14.91 6.77 -27.07
C THR A 14 13.58 6.27 -27.64
N LEU A 15 12.89 7.07 -28.47
CA LEU A 15 11.63 6.67 -29.11
C LEU A 15 11.78 5.36 -29.90
N ARG A 16 12.85 5.25 -30.71
CA ARG A 16 13.13 4.04 -31.50
C ARG A 16 13.43 2.83 -30.65
N LEU A 17 14.35 2.99 -29.68
CA LEU A 17 14.80 1.87 -28.83
C LEU A 17 13.66 1.32 -27.98
N VAL A 18 12.97 2.20 -27.25
CA VAL A 18 11.86 1.84 -26.39
C VAL A 18 10.68 1.32 -27.20
N GLY A 19 10.36 1.99 -28.33
CA GLY A 19 9.30 1.55 -29.23
C GLY A 19 9.52 0.15 -29.77
N LEU A 20 10.71 -0.16 -30.30
CA LEU A 20 11.04 -1.51 -30.79
C LEU A 20 10.99 -2.58 -29.68
N MET A 21 11.43 -2.20 -28.49
CA MET A 21 11.43 -3.10 -27.33
C MET A 21 10.01 -3.49 -26.91
N LEU A 22 9.11 -2.50 -26.83
CA LEU A 22 7.71 -2.73 -26.45
C LEU A 22 6.91 -3.40 -27.59
N GLN A 23 7.19 -3.06 -28.86
CA GLN A 23 6.60 -3.76 -30.00
C GLN A 23 6.92 -5.27 -30.00
N ARG A 24 8.14 -5.65 -29.64
CA ARG A 24 8.54 -7.07 -29.52
C ARG A 24 7.76 -7.82 -28.41
N GLN A 25 7.17 -7.10 -27.47
CA GLN A 25 6.29 -7.66 -26.44
C GLN A 25 4.82 -7.72 -26.88
N GLY A 26 4.50 -7.26 -28.10
CA GLY A 26 3.15 -7.33 -28.68
C GLY A 26 2.33 -6.05 -28.53
N TYR A 27 2.89 -4.96 -27.98
CA TYR A 27 2.20 -3.67 -27.85
C TYR A 27 2.15 -2.91 -29.16
N GLN A 28 1.05 -2.14 -29.38
CA GLN A 28 0.99 -1.17 -30.46
C GLN A 28 1.61 0.15 -29.96
N ILE A 29 2.53 0.72 -30.74
CA ILE A 29 3.28 1.91 -30.34
C ILE A 29 2.90 3.09 -31.20
N SER A 30 2.49 4.19 -30.55
CA SER A 30 2.44 5.53 -31.10
C SER A 30 3.56 6.36 -30.48
N ALA A 31 4.13 7.30 -31.23
CA ALA A 31 5.25 8.11 -30.77
C ALA A 31 5.01 9.59 -31.07
N ALA A 32 5.41 10.47 -30.14
CA ALA A 32 5.39 11.92 -30.29
C ALA A 32 6.74 12.47 -29.86
N THR A 33 7.21 13.50 -30.57
CA THR A 33 8.54 14.09 -30.37
C THR A 33 8.51 15.38 -29.54
N ASN A 34 7.35 15.78 -29.04
CA ASN A 34 7.16 16.95 -28.18
C ASN A 34 5.84 16.87 -27.43
N GLY A 35 5.67 17.70 -26.40
CA GLY A 35 4.51 17.69 -25.51
C GLY A 35 3.19 17.99 -26.21
N GLN A 36 3.17 18.97 -27.14
CA GLN A 36 1.93 19.31 -27.85
C GLN A 36 1.47 18.17 -28.76
N GLN A 37 2.38 17.59 -29.56
CA GLN A 37 2.07 16.41 -30.38
C GLN A 37 1.62 15.21 -29.52
N GLY A 38 2.20 15.06 -28.32
CA GLY A 38 1.81 14.05 -27.37
C GLY A 38 0.38 14.21 -26.89
N LEU A 39 -0.03 15.42 -26.54
CA LEU A 39 -1.40 15.75 -26.15
C LEU A 39 -2.39 15.47 -27.28
N ASP A 40 -2.10 15.98 -28.49
CA ASP A 40 -2.98 15.81 -29.64
C ASP A 40 -3.22 14.30 -29.91
N LYS A 41 -2.15 13.50 -29.94
CA LYS A 41 -2.25 12.05 -30.11
C LYS A 41 -2.96 11.34 -28.95
N ALA A 42 -2.73 11.76 -27.71
CA ALA A 42 -3.41 11.18 -26.57
C ALA A 42 -4.94 11.36 -26.65
N PHE A 43 -5.39 12.52 -27.13
CA PHE A 43 -6.83 12.83 -27.28
C PHE A 43 -7.46 12.16 -28.51
N GLU A 44 -6.68 11.98 -29.61
CA GLU A 44 -7.18 11.38 -30.84
C GLU A 44 -7.15 9.85 -30.83
N GLU A 45 -6.12 9.26 -30.23
CA GLU A 45 -5.81 7.84 -30.36
C GLU A 45 -6.26 6.99 -29.18
N ASP A 46 -6.66 7.61 -28.05
CA ASP A 46 -7.07 6.96 -26.79
C ASP A 46 -6.11 5.82 -26.37
N PRO A 47 -4.84 6.13 -26.03
CA PRO A 47 -3.87 5.12 -25.68
C PRO A 47 -4.20 4.46 -24.34
N ASP A 48 -3.86 3.17 -24.23
CA ASP A 48 -4.01 2.42 -22.98
C ASP A 48 -2.98 2.80 -21.90
N MET A 49 -1.87 3.42 -22.34
CA MET A 49 -0.81 3.91 -21.46
C MET A 49 0.02 4.99 -22.15
N ILE A 50 0.57 5.92 -21.37
CA ILE A 50 1.50 6.97 -21.85
C ILE A 50 2.84 6.79 -21.13
N LEU A 51 3.93 6.70 -21.93
CA LEU A 51 5.31 6.81 -21.46
C LEU A 51 5.80 8.22 -21.79
N LEU A 52 6.21 9.00 -20.80
CA LEU A 52 6.39 10.44 -20.93
C LEU A 52 7.75 10.89 -20.39
N ASP A 53 8.56 11.56 -21.21
CA ASP A 53 9.72 12.28 -20.69
C ASP A 53 9.29 13.61 -20.03
N ILE A 54 10.03 13.98 -18.99
CA ILE A 54 9.84 15.25 -18.29
C ILE A 54 10.59 16.37 -19.01
N MET A 55 11.79 16.07 -19.52
CA MET A 55 12.72 17.10 -20.03
C MET A 55 12.55 17.31 -21.52
N MET A 56 11.48 18.00 -21.91
CA MET A 56 11.23 18.39 -23.31
C MET A 56 11.29 19.90 -23.48
N PRO A 57 11.78 20.41 -24.65
CA PRO A 57 12.09 21.85 -24.83
C PRO A 57 10.87 22.76 -25.00
N ASP A 58 9.71 22.24 -25.44
CA ASP A 58 8.48 22.99 -25.70
C ASP A 58 7.55 23.06 -24.51
N MET A 59 7.30 21.90 -23.90
CA MET A 59 6.41 21.72 -22.77
C MET A 59 6.95 20.58 -21.91
N ASP A 60 7.18 20.83 -20.62
CA ASP A 60 7.68 19.79 -19.73
C ASP A 60 6.61 18.71 -19.47
N GLY A 61 7.07 17.50 -19.11
CA GLY A 61 6.19 16.36 -18.86
C GLY A 61 5.22 16.58 -17.70
N TYR A 62 5.51 17.46 -16.78
CA TYR A 62 4.58 17.81 -15.70
C TYR A 62 3.37 18.60 -16.23
N GLU A 63 3.59 19.54 -17.12
CA GLU A 63 2.51 20.30 -17.76
C GLU A 63 1.67 19.41 -18.69
N VAL A 64 2.32 18.52 -19.46
CA VAL A 64 1.62 17.50 -20.26
C VAL A 64 0.71 16.66 -19.35
N THR A 65 1.23 16.18 -18.22
CA THR A 65 0.45 15.39 -17.26
C THR A 65 -0.74 16.16 -16.72
N ARG A 66 -0.58 17.43 -16.30
CA ARG A 66 -1.70 18.25 -15.81
C ARG A 66 -2.81 18.38 -16.86
N ARG A 67 -2.46 18.60 -18.13
CA ARG A 67 -3.44 18.72 -19.23
C ARG A 67 -4.14 17.39 -19.51
N LEU A 68 -3.41 16.27 -19.48
CA LEU A 68 -4.00 14.95 -19.61
C LEU A 68 -4.99 14.66 -18.47
N ARG A 69 -4.66 15.02 -17.22
CA ARG A 69 -5.53 14.83 -16.05
C ARG A 69 -6.75 15.77 -16.01
N ALA A 70 -6.66 16.92 -16.69
CA ALA A 70 -7.78 17.85 -16.84
C ALA A 70 -8.79 17.44 -17.91
N ASN A 71 -8.45 16.48 -18.80
CA ASN A 71 -9.32 16.04 -19.88
C ASN A 71 -10.03 14.72 -19.51
N PRO A 72 -11.38 14.65 -19.56
CA PRO A 72 -12.13 13.45 -19.19
C PRO A 72 -11.77 12.18 -19.96
N SER A 73 -11.30 12.28 -21.23
CA SER A 73 -10.92 11.11 -22.03
C SER A 73 -9.58 10.49 -21.61
N THR A 74 -8.68 11.27 -21.00
CA THR A 74 -7.32 10.82 -20.66
C THR A 74 -7.01 10.90 -19.16
N MET A 75 -7.96 11.37 -18.34
CA MET A 75 -7.73 11.56 -16.90
C MET A 75 -7.37 10.26 -16.17
N GLU A 76 -7.86 9.12 -16.64
CA GLU A 76 -7.59 7.79 -16.06
C GLU A 76 -6.47 7.03 -16.80
N THR A 77 -5.99 7.53 -17.95
CA THR A 77 -4.93 6.84 -18.71
C THR A 77 -3.64 6.79 -17.88
N PRO A 78 -3.06 5.60 -17.67
CA PRO A 78 -1.82 5.46 -16.91
C PRO A 78 -0.67 6.23 -17.53
N ILE A 79 0.07 6.99 -16.72
CA ILE A 79 1.25 7.75 -17.12
C ILE A 79 2.46 7.25 -16.36
N LEU A 80 3.47 6.71 -17.09
CA LEU A 80 4.80 6.41 -16.58
C LEU A 80 5.76 7.52 -16.98
N MET A 81 6.27 8.27 -16.01
CA MET A 81 7.35 9.22 -16.24
C MET A 81 8.67 8.48 -16.50
N PHE A 82 9.29 8.68 -17.65
CA PHE A 82 10.54 8.03 -18.05
C PHE A 82 11.59 9.09 -18.41
N THR A 83 12.46 9.45 -17.46
CA THR A 83 13.29 10.67 -17.57
C THR A 83 14.70 10.49 -16.98
N ALA A 84 15.60 11.37 -17.38
CA ALA A 84 16.95 11.45 -16.83
C ALA A 84 17.02 12.12 -15.43
N LYS A 85 15.93 12.75 -14.97
CA LYS A 85 15.86 13.33 -13.62
C LYS A 85 15.86 12.26 -12.56
N THR A 86 16.73 12.42 -11.55
CA THR A 86 16.96 11.40 -10.51
C THR A 86 16.67 11.90 -9.09
N GLN A 87 16.41 13.20 -8.92
CA GLN A 87 16.22 13.79 -7.59
C GLN A 87 14.86 13.38 -7.01
N LEU A 88 14.81 13.22 -5.69
CA LEU A 88 13.60 12.81 -4.98
C LEU A 88 12.46 13.82 -5.16
N ASP A 89 12.81 15.11 -5.14
CA ASP A 89 11.85 16.21 -5.33
C ASP A 89 11.16 16.15 -6.70
N ASP A 90 11.88 15.75 -7.75
CA ASP A 90 11.31 15.58 -9.10
C ASP A 90 10.29 14.43 -9.15
N LYS A 91 10.52 13.34 -8.40
CA LYS A 91 9.57 12.22 -8.29
C LYS A 91 8.31 12.64 -7.53
N VAL A 92 8.46 13.36 -6.42
CA VAL A 92 7.33 13.88 -5.64
C VAL A 92 6.44 14.78 -6.51
N ILE A 93 7.03 15.73 -7.23
CA ILE A 93 6.31 16.60 -8.18
C ILE A 93 5.58 15.77 -9.24
N GLY A 94 6.24 14.74 -9.80
CA GLY A 94 5.63 13.84 -10.79
C GLY A 94 4.35 13.17 -10.30
N PHE A 95 4.36 12.67 -9.08
CA PHE A 95 3.17 12.07 -8.46
C PHE A 95 2.10 13.11 -8.08
N GLU A 96 2.50 14.31 -7.62
CA GLU A 96 1.56 15.40 -7.30
C GLU A 96 0.78 15.88 -8.52
N VAL A 97 1.40 15.91 -9.71
CA VAL A 97 0.71 16.29 -10.96
C VAL A 97 -0.13 15.15 -11.53
N GLY A 98 -0.06 13.93 -10.96
CA GLY A 98 -0.93 12.81 -11.31
C GLY A 98 -0.28 11.71 -12.17
N ALA A 99 1.05 11.58 -12.19
CA ALA A 99 1.72 10.41 -12.77
C ALA A 99 1.43 9.16 -11.93
N ASN A 100 1.37 8.00 -12.60
CA ASN A 100 1.09 6.72 -11.94
C ASN A 100 2.36 5.99 -11.51
N ASP A 101 3.49 6.26 -12.18
CA ASP A 101 4.80 5.70 -11.82
C ASP A 101 5.93 6.55 -12.42
N TYR A 102 7.16 6.28 -12.00
CA TYR A 102 8.35 7.03 -12.34
C TYR A 102 9.54 6.09 -12.57
N LEU A 103 10.24 6.24 -13.70
CA LEU A 103 11.40 5.43 -14.06
C LEU A 103 12.52 6.30 -14.57
N THR A 104 13.74 6.11 -14.04
CA THR A 104 14.90 6.93 -14.43
C THR A 104 15.68 6.31 -15.59
N LYS A 105 16.12 7.16 -16.53
CA LYS A 105 17.05 6.80 -17.60
C LYS A 105 18.50 6.90 -17.09
N PRO A 106 19.42 5.97 -17.46
CA PRO A 106 19.18 4.73 -18.17
C PRO A 106 18.57 3.64 -17.26
N THR A 107 17.75 2.77 -17.81
CA THR A 107 17.14 1.65 -17.08
C THR A 107 17.38 0.31 -17.80
N HIS A 108 17.31 -0.76 -17.05
CA HIS A 108 17.38 -2.10 -17.65
C HIS A 108 16.07 -2.42 -18.40
N PRO A 109 16.12 -3.01 -19.61
CA PRO A 109 14.93 -3.34 -20.38
C PRO A 109 13.87 -4.13 -19.62
N SER A 110 14.27 -5.06 -18.75
CA SER A 110 13.36 -5.85 -17.94
C SER A 110 12.61 -5.03 -16.89
N GLU A 111 13.20 -3.96 -16.36
CA GLU A 111 12.53 -3.07 -15.39
C GLU A 111 11.44 -2.26 -16.07
N LEU A 112 11.73 -1.64 -17.22
CA LEU A 112 10.71 -0.92 -17.98
C LEU A 112 9.56 -1.84 -18.38
N GLN A 113 9.85 -3.05 -18.87
CA GLN A 113 8.84 -4.05 -19.21
C GLN A 113 7.95 -4.43 -18.02
N ALA A 114 8.54 -4.65 -16.86
CA ALA A 114 7.80 -5.00 -15.64
C ALA A 114 6.84 -3.88 -15.21
N ARG A 115 7.29 -2.61 -15.27
CA ARG A 115 6.46 -1.45 -14.92
C ARG A 115 5.33 -1.22 -15.92
N VAL A 116 5.62 -1.29 -17.23
CA VAL A 116 4.61 -1.19 -18.29
C VAL A 116 3.54 -2.25 -18.11
N LYS A 117 3.95 -3.52 -17.93
CA LYS A 117 3.02 -4.62 -17.70
C LYS A 117 2.16 -4.43 -16.45
N SER A 118 2.76 -3.97 -15.35
CA SER A 118 2.04 -3.71 -14.09
C SER A 118 1.02 -2.58 -14.24
N LEU A 119 1.38 -1.47 -14.89
CA LEU A 119 0.46 -0.34 -15.10
C LEU A 119 -0.69 -0.69 -16.04
N LEU A 120 -0.42 -1.41 -17.15
CA LEU A 120 -1.47 -1.87 -18.07
C LEU A 120 -2.39 -2.90 -17.41
N ALA A 121 -1.88 -3.83 -16.60
CA ALA A 121 -2.70 -4.78 -15.86
C ALA A 121 -3.69 -4.05 -14.95
N ARG A 122 -3.22 -3.06 -14.18
CA ARG A 122 -4.07 -2.21 -13.31
C ARG A 122 -5.12 -1.41 -14.11
N ALA A 123 -4.74 -0.89 -15.28
CA ALA A 123 -5.66 -0.15 -16.14
C ALA A 123 -6.70 -1.07 -16.79
N ASN A 124 -6.29 -2.28 -17.19
CA ASN A 124 -7.19 -3.28 -17.78
C ASN A 124 -8.12 -3.88 -16.72
N GLU A 125 -7.68 -4.04 -15.47
CA GLU A 125 -8.55 -4.38 -14.34
C GLU A 125 -9.59 -3.28 -14.09
N LYS A 126 -9.22 -2.00 -14.24
CA LYS A 126 -10.16 -0.87 -14.24
C LYS A 126 -11.06 -0.82 -15.50
N LYS A 127 -10.57 -1.17 -16.69
CA LYS A 127 -11.33 -1.19 -17.96
C LYS A 127 -12.15 -2.48 -18.17
N GLY A 128 -11.68 -3.64 -17.70
CA GLY A 128 -12.37 -4.94 -17.79
C GLY A 128 -13.43 -5.11 -16.70
N GLN A 129 -13.33 -4.35 -15.65
CA GLN A 129 -14.43 -3.85 -14.89
C GLN A 129 -15.00 -2.65 -15.66
N THR A 130 -15.90 -2.90 -16.68
CA THR A 130 -17.15 -2.14 -16.68
C THR A 130 -17.59 -2.26 -15.23
N ALA A 131 -17.34 -1.22 -14.46
CA ALA A 131 -17.70 -1.16 -13.07
C ALA A 131 -19.14 -1.66 -12.99
N PRO A 132 -19.44 -2.75 -12.26
CA PRO A 132 -20.67 -2.73 -11.55
C PRO A 132 -20.52 -1.43 -10.77
N ALA A 133 -21.44 -0.50 -10.95
CA ALA A 133 -21.51 0.81 -10.32
C ALA A 133 -20.89 0.70 -8.95
N GLY A 134 -19.79 1.43 -8.69
CA GLY A 134 -18.76 1.23 -7.71
C GLY A 134 -19.10 0.12 -6.73
N ASP A 135 -18.21 -0.80 -6.50
CA ASP A 135 -18.39 -1.74 -5.40
C ASP A 135 -18.39 -0.89 -4.11
N GLU A 136 -19.52 -0.16 -3.91
CA GLU A 136 -19.82 0.63 -2.70
C GLU A 136 -19.72 -0.25 -1.46
N ASN A 137 -19.56 -1.56 -1.66
CA ASN A 137 -19.44 -2.59 -0.66
C ASN A 137 -18.02 -3.12 -0.43
N ARG A 138 -16.98 -2.68 -1.18
CA ARG A 138 -15.63 -3.11 -0.87
C ARG A 138 -15.12 -2.38 0.39
N GLY A 139 -14.73 -3.15 1.39
CA GLY A 139 -14.13 -2.65 2.62
C GLY A 139 -12.84 -1.86 2.39
N PHE A 140 -12.51 -0.99 3.34
CA PHE A 140 -11.28 -0.19 3.36
C PHE A 140 -10.13 -1.04 3.92
N VAL A 141 -9.09 -1.26 3.12
CA VAL A 141 -7.96 -2.13 3.46
C VAL A 141 -6.77 -1.29 3.92
N ILE A 142 -6.30 -1.54 5.13
CA ILE A 142 -5.23 -0.81 5.79
C ILE A 142 -4.08 -1.77 6.07
N GLY A 143 -2.91 -1.54 5.47
CA GLY A 143 -1.69 -2.26 5.82
C GLY A 143 -0.95 -1.59 6.97
N VAL A 144 -0.45 -2.35 7.93
CA VAL A 144 0.39 -1.87 9.04
C VAL A 144 1.72 -2.56 9.01
N LEU A 145 2.81 -1.80 8.91
CA LEU A 145 4.16 -2.36 8.92
C LEU A 145 5.17 -1.41 9.58
N ALA A 146 6.37 -1.93 9.80
CA ALA A 146 7.50 -1.16 10.28
C ALA A 146 8.77 -1.53 9.52
N ALA A 147 9.77 -0.64 9.45
CA ALA A 147 11.03 -0.92 8.76
C ALA A 147 11.84 -2.06 9.41
N ARG A 148 11.62 -2.32 10.70
CA ARG A 148 12.25 -3.42 11.45
C ARG A 148 11.33 -3.97 12.52
N GLY A 149 11.62 -5.20 12.99
CA GLY A 149 10.89 -5.83 14.07
C GLY A 149 10.99 -5.08 15.40
N GLY A 150 9.98 -5.29 16.24
CA GLY A 150 9.95 -4.76 17.60
C GLY A 150 9.54 -3.29 17.71
N LEU A 151 9.07 -2.63 16.66
CA LEU A 151 8.60 -1.24 16.71
C LEU A 151 7.12 -1.10 17.10
N GLY A 152 6.40 -2.22 17.24
CA GLY A 152 5.01 -2.25 17.70
C GLY A 152 3.96 -2.21 16.58
N ALA A 153 4.29 -2.68 15.37
CA ALA A 153 3.34 -2.76 14.25
C ALA A 153 2.11 -3.63 14.62
N THR A 154 2.32 -4.86 15.08
CA THR A 154 1.24 -5.76 15.54
C THR A 154 0.39 -5.13 16.63
N THR A 155 1.03 -4.55 17.66
CA THR A 155 0.31 -3.89 18.76
C THR A 155 -0.54 -2.71 18.24
N LEU A 156 -0.01 -1.94 17.27
CA LEU A 156 -0.77 -0.87 16.64
C LEU A 156 -1.94 -1.42 15.83
N ALA A 157 -1.72 -2.47 15.03
CA ALA A 157 -2.75 -3.10 14.21
C ALA A 157 -3.93 -3.59 15.05
N VAL A 158 -3.65 -4.31 16.17
CA VAL A 158 -4.67 -4.78 17.12
C VAL A 158 -5.51 -3.63 17.68
N ASN A 159 -4.85 -2.60 18.16
CA ASN A 159 -5.52 -1.49 18.83
C ASN A 159 -6.24 -0.56 17.86
N ALA A 160 -5.70 -0.35 16.66
CA ALA A 160 -6.35 0.39 15.59
C ALA A 160 -7.62 -0.33 15.10
N ALA A 161 -7.54 -1.65 14.86
CA ALA A 161 -8.70 -2.46 14.48
C ALA A 161 -9.81 -2.42 15.54
N ALA A 162 -9.46 -2.61 16.82
CA ALA A 162 -10.42 -2.54 17.91
C ALA A 162 -11.05 -1.14 18.08
N GLY A 163 -10.24 -0.10 17.91
CA GLY A 163 -10.71 1.29 17.91
C GLY A 163 -11.66 1.57 16.75
N LEU A 164 -11.36 1.09 15.53
CA LEU A 164 -12.23 1.21 14.36
C LEU A 164 -13.59 0.54 14.60
N HIS A 165 -13.60 -0.72 15.09
CA HIS A 165 -14.84 -1.41 15.44
C HIS A 165 -15.65 -0.64 16.48
N THR A 166 -15.00 -0.18 17.55
CA THR A 166 -15.66 0.55 18.63
C THR A 166 -16.28 1.86 18.16
N ARG A 167 -15.56 2.60 17.30
CA ARG A 167 -16.00 3.92 16.82
C ARG A 167 -17.08 3.82 15.74
N THR A 168 -16.89 2.92 14.76
CA THR A 168 -17.75 2.86 13.57
C THR A 168 -18.91 1.87 13.73
N LYS A 169 -18.84 0.97 14.71
CA LYS A 169 -19.77 -0.17 14.89
C LYS A 169 -19.88 -1.06 13.66
N SER A 170 -18.86 -1.03 12.82
CA SER A 170 -18.79 -1.83 11.59
C SER A 170 -17.98 -3.10 11.81
N ASP A 171 -18.13 -4.06 10.90
CA ASP A 171 -17.31 -5.26 10.88
C ASP A 171 -15.87 -4.90 10.54
N VAL A 172 -14.93 -5.43 11.34
CA VAL A 172 -13.49 -5.24 11.17
C VAL A 172 -12.81 -6.60 11.20
N ILE A 173 -12.06 -6.90 10.15
CA ILE A 173 -11.16 -8.06 10.10
C ILE A 173 -9.74 -7.57 10.41
N LEU A 174 -9.08 -8.23 11.35
CA LEU A 174 -7.63 -8.11 11.58
C LEU A 174 -6.95 -9.38 11.09
N ALA A 175 -6.08 -9.27 10.09
CA ALA A 175 -5.37 -10.40 9.51
C ALA A 175 -3.87 -10.32 9.78
N GLU A 176 -3.33 -11.36 10.38
CA GLU A 176 -1.89 -11.58 10.56
C GLU A 176 -1.29 -12.17 9.29
N MET A 177 -0.41 -11.44 8.60
CA MET A 177 0.06 -11.81 7.25
C MET A 177 1.38 -12.60 7.24
N LEU A 178 1.93 -12.94 8.41
CA LEU A 178 3.23 -13.61 8.54
C LEU A 178 3.10 -15.02 9.14
N PRO A 179 2.79 -16.07 8.35
CA PRO A 179 2.81 -17.44 8.82
C PRO A 179 4.19 -17.80 9.40
N GLY A 180 4.20 -18.52 10.50
CA GLY A 180 5.41 -18.87 11.24
C GLY A 180 5.88 -17.80 12.24
N ARG A 181 5.14 -16.68 12.38
CA ARG A 181 5.42 -15.58 13.33
C ARG A 181 4.15 -15.08 14.02
N GLY A 182 3.08 -15.88 14.03
CA GLY A 182 1.82 -15.52 14.66
C GLY A 182 1.96 -15.16 16.13
N ALA A 183 1.36 -14.06 16.56
CA ALA A 183 1.35 -13.57 17.93
C ALA A 183 -0.06 -13.29 18.45
N LEU A 184 -1.02 -12.99 17.56
CA LEU A 184 -2.38 -12.58 17.92
C LEU A 184 -3.11 -13.66 18.74
N ALA A 185 -2.88 -14.94 18.43
CA ALA A 185 -3.48 -16.04 19.16
C ALA A 185 -3.14 -15.99 20.66
N LEU A 186 -1.88 -15.71 20.99
CA LEU A 186 -1.42 -15.58 22.38
C LEU A 186 -1.84 -14.25 23.01
N GLU A 187 -1.73 -13.13 22.26
CA GLU A 187 -2.05 -11.80 22.76
C GLU A 187 -3.54 -11.65 23.09
N LEU A 188 -4.41 -12.28 22.31
CA LEU A 188 -5.87 -12.17 22.45
C LEU A 188 -6.53 -13.42 23.03
N GLY A 189 -5.75 -14.43 23.42
CA GLY A 189 -6.27 -15.63 24.07
C GLY A 189 -7.23 -16.46 23.22
N VAL A 190 -7.01 -16.48 21.91
CA VAL A 190 -7.85 -17.23 20.97
C VAL A 190 -7.09 -18.39 20.35
N SER A 191 -7.84 -19.36 19.84
CA SER A 191 -7.28 -20.45 19.05
C SER A 191 -8.10 -20.66 17.79
N ALA A 192 -7.45 -21.03 16.70
CA ALA A 192 -8.10 -21.41 15.48
C ALA A 192 -7.70 -22.81 15.06
N SER A 193 -8.63 -23.59 14.54
CA SER A 193 -8.35 -24.87 13.87
C SER A 193 -7.76 -24.64 12.48
N LYS A 194 -8.13 -23.56 11.84
CA LYS A 194 -7.69 -23.08 10.53
C LYS A 194 -7.14 -21.67 10.66
N GLY A 195 -6.31 -21.25 9.71
CA GLY A 195 -5.76 -19.90 9.69
C GLY A 195 -5.16 -19.59 8.33
N ILE A 196 -4.37 -18.49 8.25
CA ILE A 196 -3.78 -18.06 7.00
C ILE A 196 -2.88 -19.12 6.35
N SER A 197 -2.18 -19.92 7.14
CA SER A 197 -1.29 -20.98 6.64
C SER A 197 -2.03 -22.02 5.80
N GLU A 198 -3.25 -22.39 6.16
CA GLU A 198 -4.07 -23.33 5.39
C GLU A 198 -4.50 -22.72 4.07
N LEU A 199 -4.96 -21.46 4.08
CA LEU A 199 -5.36 -20.74 2.87
C LEU A 199 -4.20 -20.54 1.89
N LEU A 200 -3.00 -20.23 2.40
CA LEU A 200 -1.81 -20.03 1.58
C LEU A 200 -1.20 -21.35 1.05
N SER A 201 -1.49 -22.48 1.68
CA SER A 201 -0.98 -23.79 1.28
C SER A 201 -1.72 -24.37 0.06
N THR A 202 -2.80 -23.73 -0.39
CA THR A 202 -3.58 -24.21 -1.53
C THR A 202 -2.77 -24.12 -2.84
N THR A 203 -2.93 -25.14 -3.68
CA THR A 203 -2.20 -25.23 -4.98
C THR A 203 -2.90 -24.46 -6.10
N LYS A 204 -4.20 -24.19 -5.95
CA LYS A 204 -5.00 -23.47 -6.94
C LYS A 204 -5.60 -22.22 -6.29
N LEU A 205 -5.49 -21.09 -6.97
CA LEU A 205 -6.10 -19.83 -6.52
C LEU A 205 -7.62 -19.89 -6.34
N SER A 206 -8.29 -20.76 -7.14
CA SER A 206 -9.74 -21.04 -7.02
C SER A 206 -10.13 -21.62 -5.67
N ASP A 207 -9.19 -22.25 -4.95
CA ASP A 207 -9.47 -22.93 -3.68
C ASP A 207 -9.49 -21.92 -2.50
N ILE A 208 -8.96 -20.70 -2.69
CA ILE A 208 -9.15 -19.58 -1.77
C ILE A 208 -10.54 -18.99 -2.04
N THR A 209 -11.56 -19.54 -1.37
CA THR A 209 -12.96 -19.11 -1.51
C THR A 209 -13.36 -18.17 -0.38
N LEU A 210 -14.42 -17.36 -0.59
CA LEU A 210 -14.97 -16.51 0.47
C LEU A 210 -15.43 -17.34 1.68
N ASP A 211 -16.04 -18.48 1.44
CA ASP A 211 -16.51 -19.36 2.52
C ASP A 211 -15.33 -19.99 3.28
N GLY A 212 -14.27 -20.43 2.57
CA GLY A 212 -13.04 -20.92 3.20
C GLY A 212 -12.35 -19.86 4.07
N ILE A 213 -12.37 -18.59 3.64
CA ILE A 213 -11.87 -17.47 4.45
C ILE A 213 -12.77 -17.27 5.68
N ARG A 214 -14.10 -17.23 5.53
CA ARG A 214 -15.04 -17.10 6.65
C ARG A 214 -14.88 -18.21 7.69
N GLU A 215 -14.68 -19.46 7.26
CA GLU A 215 -14.41 -20.60 8.16
C GLU A 215 -13.07 -20.47 8.91
N SER A 216 -12.13 -19.71 8.37
CA SER A 216 -10.82 -19.45 8.97
C SER A 216 -10.80 -18.25 9.91
N LEU A 217 -11.88 -17.43 9.92
CA LEU A 217 -12.00 -16.28 10.81
C LEU A 217 -12.43 -16.71 12.22
N VAL A 218 -11.75 -16.17 13.24
CA VAL A 218 -12.08 -16.36 14.66
C VAL A 218 -12.71 -15.08 15.19
N HIS A 219 -13.85 -15.19 15.84
CA HIS A 219 -14.51 -14.07 16.52
C HIS A 219 -13.91 -13.87 17.91
N HIS A 220 -13.47 -12.66 18.20
CA HIS A 220 -12.95 -12.26 19.51
C HIS A 220 -14.00 -11.44 20.28
N GLY A 221 -13.96 -11.48 21.62
CA GLY A 221 -14.89 -10.75 22.49
C GLY A 221 -14.86 -9.22 22.33
N SER A 222 -13.83 -8.66 21.72
CA SER A 222 -13.74 -7.23 21.35
C SER A 222 -14.59 -6.84 20.14
N GLY A 223 -15.25 -7.81 19.46
CA GLY A 223 -16.00 -7.59 18.21
C GLY A 223 -15.17 -7.75 16.95
N LEU A 224 -13.87 -8.01 17.07
CA LEU A 224 -12.99 -8.25 15.93
C LEU A 224 -13.18 -9.65 15.36
N GLN A 225 -13.04 -9.76 14.04
CA GLN A 225 -12.83 -11.02 13.34
C GLN A 225 -11.34 -11.16 13.02
N LEU A 226 -10.72 -12.26 13.41
CA LEU A 226 -9.28 -12.46 13.35
C LEU A 226 -8.94 -13.56 12.34
N LEU A 227 -8.06 -13.24 11.38
CA LEU A 227 -7.38 -14.25 10.57
C LEU A 227 -5.99 -14.46 11.14
N LEU A 228 -5.79 -15.59 11.83
CA LEU A 228 -4.59 -15.86 12.59
C LEU A 228 -3.49 -16.47 11.73
N ALA A 229 -2.24 -16.07 11.97
CA ALA A 229 -1.07 -16.75 11.45
C ALA A 229 -0.61 -17.87 12.41
N SER A 230 0.04 -18.88 11.83
CA SER A 230 0.72 -19.93 12.61
C SER A 230 1.92 -19.34 13.36
N ASP A 231 2.15 -19.78 14.59
CA ASP A 231 3.36 -19.53 15.38
C ASP A 231 4.51 -20.49 15.04
N ARG A 232 4.28 -21.47 14.14
CA ARG A 232 5.26 -22.51 13.79
C ARG A 232 6.25 -22.02 12.75
N PRO A 233 7.56 -21.85 13.07
CA PRO A 233 8.55 -21.30 12.13
C PRO A 233 8.65 -22.03 10.79
N ARG A 234 8.30 -23.32 10.75
CA ARG A 234 8.29 -24.11 9.50
C ARG A 234 7.34 -23.54 8.43
N ASP A 235 6.29 -22.82 8.83
CA ASP A 235 5.28 -22.29 7.92
C ASP A 235 5.77 -20.99 7.21
N MET A 236 6.95 -20.47 7.56
CA MET A 236 7.56 -19.32 6.91
C MET A 236 7.81 -19.51 5.41
N HIS A 237 7.90 -20.75 4.92
CA HIS A 237 8.04 -21.01 3.48
C HIS A 237 6.82 -20.51 2.67
N LEU A 238 5.67 -20.36 3.30
CA LEU A 238 4.44 -19.85 2.67
C LEU A 238 4.52 -18.36 2.31
N ILE A 239 5.46 -17.61 2.88
CA ILE A 239 5.66 -16.17 2.60
C ILE A 239 5.93 -15.91 1.10
N GLY A 240 6.44 -16.89 0.37
CA GLY A 240 6.68 -16.80 -1.08
C GLY A 240 5.46 -17.04 -1.97
N GLN A 241 4.29 -17.32 -1.42
CA GLN A 241 3.06 -17.61 -2.18
C GLN A 241 2.33 -16.33 -2.63
N ASN A 242 3.02 -15.47 -3.41
CA ASN A 242 2.58 -14.11 -3.74
C ASN A 242 1.16 -14.04 -4.33
N ALA A 243 0.82 -14.92 -5.27
CA ALA A 243 -0.50 -14.95 -5.89
C ALA A 243 -1.63 -15.34 -4.91
N ASN A 244 -1.32 -16.22 -3.95
CA ASN A 244 -2.28 -16.61 -2.91
C ASN A 244 -2.56 -15.45 -1.96
N TYR A 245 -1.53 -14.66 -1.59
CA TYR A 245 -1.70 -13.45 -0.81
C TYR A 245 -2.58 -12.41 -1.51
N GLU A 246 -2.34 -12.17 -2.79
CA GLU A 246 -3.14 -11.25 -3.61
C GLU A 246 -4.61 -11.68 -3.65
N SER A 247 -4.88 -12.95 -3.98
CA SER A 247 -6.24 -13.51 -3.99
C SER A 247 -6.92 -13.43 -2.62
N LEU A 248 -6.17 -13.68 -1.53
CA LEU A 248 -6.69 -13.61 -0.18
C LEU A 248 -7.08 -12.18 0.20
N VAL A 249 -6.19 -11.20 0.00
CA VAL A 249 -6.44 -9.80 0.40
C VAL A 249 -7.58 -9.18 -0.42
N SER A 250 -7.63 -9.45 -1.73
CA SER A 250 -8.74 -9.03 -2.59
C SER A 250 -10.09 -9.51 -2.04
N LYS A 251 -10.17 -10.77 -1.58
CA LYS A 251 -11.42 -11.34 -1.04
C LYS A 251 -11.73 -10.88 0.38
N LEU A 252 -10.72 -10.64 1.23
CA LEU A 252 -10.92 -10.06 2.56
C LEU A 252 -11.64 -8.71 2.48
N GLY A 253 -11.28 -7.88 1.50
CA GLY A 253 -11.95 -6.59 1.25
C GLY A 253 -13.47 -6.70 1.00
N SER A 254 -13.96 -7.87 0.54
CA SER A 254 -15.39 -8.08 0.31
C SER A 254 -16.13 -8.61 1.55
N LEU A 255 -15.44 -8.89 2.66
CA LEU A 255 -16.01 -9.55 3.84
C LEU A 255 -16.31 -8.61 5.00
N ALA A 256 -15.65 -7.45 5.08
CA ALA A 256 -15.84 -6.49 6.15
C ALA A 256 -15.67 -5.07 5.66
N ARG A 257 -16.24 -4.10 6.37
CA ARG A 257 -16.06 -2.66 6.04
C ARG A 257 -14.62 -2.20 6.21
N PHE A 258 -13.91 -2.74 7.21
CA PHE A 258 -12.49 -2.46 7.41
C PHE A 258 -11.70 -3.75 7.47
N VAL A 259 -10.56 -3.79 6.80
CA VAL A 259 -9.59 -4.88 6.88
C VAL A 259 -8.25 -4.29 7.30
N VAL A 260 -7.74 -4.71 8.44
CA VAL A 260 -6.41 -4.31 8.94
C VAL A 260 -5.46 -5.48 8.74
N LEU A 261 -4.41 -5.26 7.95
CA LEU A 261 -3.39 -6.26 7.65
C LEU A 261 -2.15 -5.99 8.51
N ASP A 262 -1.83 -6.88 9.44
CA ASP A 262 -0.53 -6.85 10.11
C ASP A 262 0.54 -7.46 9.19
N LEU A 263 1.28 -6.60 8.50
CA LEU A 263 2.36 -6.98 7.59
C LEU A 263 3.70 -7.18 8.31
N GLY A 264 3.74 -6.89 9.61
CA GLY A 264 4.91 -7.09 10.46
C GLY A 264 6.05 -6.11 10.18
N ALA A 265 7.23 -6.63 9.82
CA ALA A 265 8.44 -5.83 9.66
C ALA A 265 9.16 -6.12 8.35
N GLY A 266 9.63 -5.05 7.71
CA GLY A 266 10.30 -5.08 6.42
C GLY A 266 9.36 -5.44 5.27
N LEU A 267 9.88 -5.33 4.05
CA LEU A 267 9.15 -5.75 2.85
C LEU A 267 9.29 -7.25 2.67
N GLN A 268 8.17 -7.93 2.62
CA GLN A 268 8.10 -9.37 2.36
C GLN A 268 7.91 -9.62 0.85
N PRO A 269 8.22 -10.82 0.33
CA PRO A 269 8.03 -11.14 -1.09
C PRO A 269 6.62 -10.83 -1.62
N PHE A 270 5.59 -11.03 -0.80
CA PHE A 270 4.19 -10.78 -1.17
C PHE A 270 3.78 -9.29 -1.08
N THR A 271 4.60 -8.43 -0.44
CA THR A 271 4.17 -7.05 -0.11
C THR A 271 3.74 -6.29 -1.35
N GLN A 272 4.48 -6.37 -2.45
CA GLN A 272 4.14 -5.68 -3.69
C GLN A 272 2.76 -6.09 -4.25
N ASN A 273 2.41 -7.37 -4.18
CA ASN A 273 1.10 -7.87 -4.62
C ASN A 273 -0.04 -7.40 -3.72
N VAL A 274 0.20 -7.36 -2.41
CA VAL A 274 -0.79 -6.93 -1.41
C VAL A 274 -1.03 -5.42 -1.45
N LEU A 275 0.01 -4.61 -1.73
CA LEU A 275 -0.09 -3.14 -1.80
C LEU A 275 -1.13 -2.66 -2.79
N THR A 276 -1.34 -3.38 -3.90
CA THR A 276 -2.34 -3.02 -4.92
C THR A 276 -3.77 -3.04 -4.39
N HIS A 277 -4.00 -3.74 -3.29
CA HIS A 277 -5.30 -3.89 -2.63
C HIS A 277 -5.42 -3.03 -1.36
N CYS A 278 -4.34 -2.35 -0.92
CA CYS A 278 -4.36 -1.47 0.23
C CYS A 278 -4.79 -0.06 -0.16
N ASP A 279 -5.77 0.47 0.54
CA ASP A 279 -6.22 1.85 0.41
C ASP A 279 -5.33 2.81 1.21
N GLU A 280 -4.80 2.35 2.36
CA GLU A 280 -3.91 3.11 3.25
C GLU A 280 -2.80 2.22 3.80
N MET A 281 -1.61 2.78 4.00
CA MET A 281 -0.48 2.12 4.65
C MET A 281 -0.07 2.89 5.91
N LEU A 282 0.00 2.23 7.04
CA LEU A 282 0.50 2.80 8.29
C LEU A 282 1.91 2.29 8.57
N VAL A 283 2.86 3.21 8.61
CA VAL A 283 4.28 2.90 8.88
C VAL A 283 4.63 3.33 10.30
N VAL A 284 5.09 2.35 11.10
CA VAL A 284 5.45 2.55 12.50
C VAL A 284 6.95 2.76 12.66
N LEU A 285 7.34 3.82 13.36
CA LEU A 285 8.75 4.07 13.68
C LEU A 285 8.95 4.52 15.13
N GLU A 286 10.21 4.51 15.57
CA GLU A 286 10.69 5.15 16.79
C GLU A 286 11.55 6.37 16.47
N GLY A 287 11.65 7.33 17.40
CA GLY A 287 12.41 8.57 17.26
C GLY A 287 13.93 8.40 17.35
N ASN A 288 14.52 7.34 16.83
CA ASN A 288 15.97 7.20 16.78
C ASN A 288 16.52 7.32 15.34
N PRO A 289 17.77 7.83 15.15
CA PRO A 289 18.30 8.13 13.83
C PRO A 289 18.28 6.93 12.85
N ASN A 290 18.66 5.74 13.31
CA ASN A 290 18.71 4.54 12.46
C ASN A 290 17.31 4.12 12.00
N THR A 291 16.33 4.20 12.89
CA THR A 291 14.94 3.85 12.54
C THR A 291 14.37 4.85 11.54
N ILE A 292 14.69 6.14 11.67
CA ILE A 292 14.24 7.17 10.72
C ILE A 292 14.81 6.90 9.32
N ILE A 293 16.12 6.61 9.21
CA ILE A 293 16.77 6.27 7.93
C ILE A 293 16.10 5.06 7.29
N ASN A 294 15.93 3.97 8.05
CA ASN A 294 15.31 2.75 7.54
C ASN A 294 13.84 2.98 7.16
N THR A 295 13.11 3.79 7.92
CA THR A 295 11.71 4.12 7.62
C THR A 295 11.59 4.98 6.37
N LYS A 296 12.54 5.91 6.16
CA LYS A 296 12.57 6.70 4.93
C LYS A 296 12.77 5.81 3.71
N ALA A 297 13.75 4.90 3.75
CA ALA A 297 13.97 3.92 2.68
C ALA A 297 12.73 3.03 2.46
N LEU A 298 12.06 2.57 3.53
CA LEU A 298 10.83 1.80 3.42
C LEU A 298 9.71 2.58 2.70
N ILE A 299 9.51 3.85 3.02
CA ILE A 299 8.50 4.70 2.36
C ILE A 299 8.86 4.87 0.88
N GLU A 300 10.12 5.11 0.55
CA GLU A 300 10.61 5.20 -0.83
C GLU A 300 10.33 3.91 -1.62
N ASP A 301 10.56 2.74 -1.01
CA ASP A 301 10.26 1.45 -1.61
C ASP A 301 8.74 1.23 -1.80
N LEU A 302 7.90 1.57 -0.81
CA LEU A 302 6.44 1.49 -0.93
C LEU A 302 5.91 2.35 -2.10
N VAL A 303 6.45 3.57 -2.23
CA VAL A 303 6.12 4.45 -3.37
C VAL A 303 6.61 3.84 -4.68
N SER A 304 7.81 3.25 -4.71
CA SER A 304 8.35 2.58 -5.91
C SER A 304 7.51 1.37 -6.34
N PHE A 305 6.83 0.72 -5.40
CA PHE A 305 5.88 -0.37 -5.67
C PHE A 305 4.49 0.13 -6.08
N GLY A 306 4.30 1.45 -6.18
CA GLY A 306 3.09 2.10 -6.69
C GLY A 306 2.09 2.54 -5.62
N MET A 307 2.48 2.56 -4.33
CA MET A 307 1.64 3.18 -3.30
C MET A 307 1.69 4.70 -3.44
N ASN A 308 0.53 5.35 -3.42
CA ASN A 308 0.49 6.81 -3.41
C ASN A 308 1.05 7.31 -2.07
N ILE A 309 2.01 8.25 -2.12
CA ILE A 309 2.61 8.83 -0.91
C ILE A 309 1.58 9.45 0.04
N LYS A 310 0.46 9.97 -0.48
CA LYS A 310 -0.65 10.53 0.31
C LYS A 310 -1.43 9.47 1.09
N ASN A 311 -1.29 8.21 0.70
CA ASN A 311 -1.93 7.07 1.34
C ASN A 311 -0.94 6.32 2.26
N ILE A 312 0.17 6.96 2.62
CA ILE A 312 1.12 6.44 3.60
C ILE A 312 1.05 7.31 4.85
N GLY A 313 0.48 6.77 5.90
CA GLY A 313 0.43 7.42 7.22
C GLY A 313 1.59 6.98 8.10
N VAL A 314 2.16 7.90 8.86
CA VAL A 314 3.29 7.62 9.76
C VAL A 314 2.88 7.76 11.21
N VAL A 315 3.21 6.75 12.02
CA VAL A 315 2.96 6.72 13.47
C VAL A 315 4.29 6.65 14.23
N LEU A 316 4.57 7.68 15.03
CA LEU A 316 5.73 7.68 15.92
C LEU A 316 5.39 6.95 17.22
N ASN A 317 5.98 5.78 17.43
CA ASN A 317 5.74 4.96 18.62
C ASN A 317 6.92 5.03 19.59
N ASN A 318 6.82 5.83 20.63
CA ASN A 318 7.79 5.94 21.68
C ASN A 318 7.51 4.88 22.76
N ARG A 319 8.14 3.69 22.66
CA ARG A 319 7.90 2.57 23.58
C ARG A 319 8.55 2.72 24.95
N ILE A 320 9.64 3.48 25.01
CA ILE A 320 10.39 3.77 26.23
C ILE A 320 10.60 5.27 26.40
N ARG A 321 10.72 5.73 27.63
CA ARG A 321 11.19 7.10 27.92
C ARG A 321 12.70 7.15 27.77
N SER A 322 13.20 8.00 26.88
CA SER A 322 14.64 8.18 26.67
C SER A 322 14.91 9.59 26.16
N ASP A 323 15.86 10.26 26.76
CA ASP A 323 16.35 11.57 26.34
C ASP A 323 17.11 11.54 25.00
N THR A 324 17.43 10.32 24.51
CA THR A 324 18.10 10.12 23.22
C THR A 324 17.13 10.05 22.04
N GLN A 325 15.83 9.97 22.30
CA GLN A 325 14.82 9.98 21.23
C GLN A 325 14.60 11.40 20.71
N LEU A 326 14.51 11.53 19.39
CA LEU A 326 14.22 12.80 18.75
C LEU A 326 12.73 13.16 18.94
N PRO A 327 12.42 14.43 19.21
CA PRO A 327 11.02 14.90 19.25
C PRO A 327 10.36 14.77 17.86
N ALA A 328 9.03 14.66 17.85
CA ALA A 328 8.24 14.44 16.64
C ALA A 328 8.56 15.44 15.52
N SER A 329 8.76 16.72 15.84
CA SER A 329 9.11 17.75 14.85
C SER A 329 10.44 17.48 14.13
N GLN A 330 11.45 16.99 14.86
CA GLN A 330 12.74 16.63 14.27
C GLN A 330 12.66 15.32 13.47
N VAL A 331 11.86 14.36 13.95
CA VAL A 331 11.59 13.12 13.21
C VAL A 331 10.92 13.45 11.87
N GLN A 332 9.87 14.26 11.91
CA GLN A 332 9.14 14.70 10.71
C GLN A 332 10.04 15.45 9.73
N ALA A 333 10.87 16.38 10.20
CA ALA A 333 11.81 17.12 9.35
C ALA A 333 12.84 16.21 8.67
N LYS A 334 13.35 15.16 9.39
CA LYS A 334 14.31 14.21 8.84
C LYS A 334 13.68 13.17 7.91
N LEU A 335 12.45 12.77 8.21
CA LEU A 335 11.70 11.79 7.42
C LEU A 335 11.16 12.42 6.12
N GLY A 336 10.84 13.72 6.14
CA GLY A 336 10.16 14.40 5.03
C GLY A 336 8.69 13.99 4.89
N HIS A 337 8.07 13.47 5.95
CA HIS A 337 6.69 12.96 5.93
C HIS A 337 5.96 13.33 7.22
N GLU A 338 4.67 13.63 7.14
CA GLU A 338 3.86 14.03 8.29
C GLU A 338 3.62 12.86 9.26
N ILE A 339 3.65 13.15 10.57
CA ILE A 339 3.35 12.20 11.63
C ILE A 339 1.90 12.39 12.06
N ILE A 340 1.05 11.38 11.82
CA ILE A 340 -0.38 11.40 12.19
C ILE A 340 -0.55 11.51 13.70
N THR A 341 0.18 10.68 14.43
CA THR A 341 0.12 10.65 15.91
C THR A 341 1.43 10.16 16.50
N THR A 342 1.67 10.57 17.75
CA THR A 342 2.79 10.10 18.56
C THR A 342 2.23 9.33 19.76
N LEU A 343 2.59 8.04 19.86
CA LEU A 343 2.24 7.21 20.99
C LEU A 343 3.28 7.37 22.10
N THR A 344 2.82 7.68 23.29
CA THR A 344 3.68 7.79 24.49
C THR A 344 3.88 6.41 25.14
N PRO A 345 5.01 6.20 25.85
CA PRO A 345 5.27 4.94 26.53
C PRO A 345 4.18 4.58 27.54
N ALA A 346 3.61 3.40 27.39
CA ALA A 346 2.60 2.86 28.29
C ALA A 346 2.78 1.32 28.50
N PRO A 347 3.96 0.87 28.97
CA PRO A 347 4.25 -0.55 29.07
C PRO A 347 3.25 -1.27 30.01
N GLU A 348 2.81 -0.64 31.11
CA GLU A 348 1.86 -1.23 32.06
C GLU A 348 0.50 -1.48 31.40
N LEU A 349 0.03 -0.57 30.55
CA LEU A 349 -1.22 -0.74 29.80
C LEU A 349 -1.14 -1.95 28.86
N PHE A 350 -0.07 -2.09 28.11
CA PHE A 350 0.06 -3.20 27.16
C PHE A 350 0.28 -4.54 27.86
N VAL A 351 1.03 -4.58 28.97
CA VAL A 351 1.14 -5.79 29.80
C VAL A 351 -0.23 -6.19 30.40
N GLN A 352 -1.00 -5.22 30.87
CA GLN A 352 -2.36 -5.47 31.37
C GLN A 352 -3.27 -5.99 30.25
N ALA A 353 -3.23 -5.39 29.07
CA ALA A 353 -4.00 -5.80 27.90
C ALA A 353 -3.71 -7.27 27.54
N THR A 354 -2.45 -7.66 27.44
CA THR A 354 -2.05 -9.06 27.18
C THR A 354 -2.55 -10.00 28.26
N ARG A 355 -2.47 -9.63 29.55
CA ARG A 355 -2.99 -10.45 30.66
C ARG A 355 -4.50 -10.62 30.62
N LEU A 356 -5.22 -9.59 30.20
CA LEU A 356 -6.67 -9.61 30.03
C LEU A 356 -7.10 -10.17 28.68
N GLN A 357 -6.14 -10.52 27.82
CA GLN A 357 -6.39 -11.01 26.45
C GLN A 357 -7.35 -10.10 25.67
N ASN A 358 -7.16 -8.78 25.81
CA ASN A 358 -8.06 -7.78 25.24
C ASN A 358 -7.25 -6.58 24.72
N PRO A 359 -7.66 -5.96 23.60
CA PRO A 359 -6.97 -4.75 23.07
C PRO A 359 -6.84 -3.65 24.13
N ALA A 360 -5.67 -3.00 24.20
CA ALA A 360 -5.35 -2.00 25.20
C ALA A 360 -6.33 -0.82 25.22
N VAL A 361 -6.82 -0.41 24.04
CA VAL A 361 -7.81 0.67 23.88
C VAL A 361 -9.14 0.36 24.58
N LEU A 362 -9.46 -0.91 24.78
CA LEU A 362 -10.67 -1.36 25.49
C LEU A 362 -10.41 -1.55 26.98
N CYS A 363 -9.16 -1.84 27.38
CA CYS A 363 -8.80 -2.03 28.79
C CYS A 363 -8.80 -0.70 29.56
N GLN A 364 -8.29 0.39 28.94
CA GLN A 364 -8.23 1.72 29.57
C GLN A 364 -8.65 2.80 28.54
N PRO A 365 -9.95 2.99 28.30
CA PRO A 365 -10.46 3.90 27.28
C PRO A 365 -10.02 5.38 27.49
N ASP A 366 -9.84 5.80 28.73
CA ASP A 366 -9.49 7.20 29.07
C ASP A 366 -7.99 7.48 29.12
N SER A 367 -7.14 6.47 28.95
CA SER A 367 -5.68 6.65 28.97
C SER A 367 -5.19 7.58 27.88
N LEU A 368 -4.05 8.25 28.10
CA LEU A 368 -3.43 9.11 27.09
C LEU A 368 -3.11 8.32 25.81
N THR A 369 -2.57 7.11 25.95
CA THR A 369 -2.22 6.25 24.81
C THR A 369 -3.47 5.86 24.01
N THR A 370 -4.59 5.53 24.67
CA THR A 370 -5.85 5.27 23.98
C THR A 370 -6.35 6.48 23.21
N LYS A 371 -6.27 7.69 23.79
CA LYS A 371 -6.63 8.94 23.09
C LYS A 371 -5.74 9.18 21.85
N GLN A 372 -4.46 8.85 21.94
CA GLN A 372 -3.53 8.96 20.82
C GLN A 372 -3.84 7.94 19.71
N ILE A 373 -4.20 6.71 20.07
CA ILE A 373 -4.66 5.70 19.12
C ILE A 373 -5.99 6.11 18.50
N ASN A 374 -6.92 6.68 19.28
CA ASN A 374 -8.20 7.16 18.76
C ASN A 374 -8.04 8.26 17.72
N LYS A 375 -6.99 9.11 17.81
CA LYS A 375 -6.66 10.07 16.75
C LYS A 375 -6.30 9.37 15.45
N LEU A 376 -5.57 8.26 15.51
CA LEU A 376 -5.28 7.43 14.33
C LEU A 376 -6.55 6.77 13.78
N VAL A 377 -7.42 6.28 14.66
CA VAL A 377 -8.73 5.70 14.28
C VAL A 377 -9.62 6.72 13.57
N GLU A 378 -9.62 7.96 14.05
CA GLU A 378 -10.32 9.09 13.38
C GLU A 378 -9.78 9.30 11.98
N PHE A 379 -8.47 9.43 11.85
CA PHE A 379 -7.80 9.58 10.56
C PHE A 379 -8.20 8.46 9.58
N MET A 380 -8.14 7.19 9.99
CA MET A 380 -8.52 6.06 9.13
C MET A 380 -10.00 6.07 8.73
N ALA A 381 -10.90 6.42 9.65
CA ALA A 381 -12.33 6.50 9.37
C ALA A 381 -12.68 7.66 8.42
N GLU A 382 -11.96 8.80 8.55
CA GLU A 382 -12.11 9.93 7.61
C GLU A 382 -11.59 9.59 6.21
N ARG A 383 -10.48 8.86 6.12
CA ARG A 383 -9.90 8.41 4.84
C ARG A 383 -10.83 7.45 4.09
N GLU A 384 -11.51 6.55 4.80
CA GLU A 384 -12.51 5.64 4.20
C GLU A 384 -13.71 6.39 3.62
N ALA A 385 -14.10 7.51 4.24
CA ALA A 385 -15.23 8.32 3.79
C ALA A 385 -14.92 9.21 2.56
N LEU A 386 -13.66 9.34 2.15
CA LEU A 386 -13.28 10.07 0.95
C LEU A 386 -13.61 9.27 -0.32
N PRO A 387 -13.95 9.92 -1.44
CA PRO A 387 -14.09 9.25 -2.73
C PRO A 387 -12.79 8.53 -3.11
N ARG A 388 -12.90 7.28 -3.48
CA ARG A 388 -11.76 6.42 -3.89
C ARG A 388 -11.34 6.65 -5.32
#